data_1b48e49826cab0c1972bfab9f59a2561
#
_entry.id   1b48e49826cab0c1972bfab9f59a2561
#
_cell.length_a   1.000
_cell.length_b   1.000
_cell.length_c   1.000
_cell.angle_alpha   90.00
_cell.angle_beta   90.00
_cell.angle_gamma   90.00
#
_symmetry.space_group_name_H-M   'P 1'
#
loop_
_entity.id
_entity.type
_entity.pdbx_description
1 polymer ?
#
loop_
_entity_poly.entity_id
_entity_poly.type
_entity_poly.pdbx_seq_one_letter_code
_entity_poly.pdbx_strand_id
1 'polypeptide(L)'
;MALEDVRALTFDVFGTVVDWRSSVIRELQAVGRRHGVISDWGAFVDDWRYDGYIGGISKVIRGELPFMTTDALHRRKLDELLERHNLGSLDEGARDHLNRAWHRLDPWPDSVAGLARLRSKYVVSTLSNGNVSLLVDMAKHAGLTWDCVLGADITGAFKPAPECYLAGARILDLRPEQVLMVAAHKNDLKAAQKVGFLAAFVPREAEAGPNREVDLTPDPAFQVVASDFHDLADKLGC
;
A
#
# COMPACT_ATOMS: atom_id res chain seq x y z
N MET A 1 -6.80 20.07 16.56
CA MET A 1 -5.47 19.97 15.92
C MET A 1 -5.58 20.65 14.57
N ALA A 2 -4.68 21.54 14.27
CA ALA A 2 -4.76 22.40 13.08
C ALA A 2 -3.81 21.87 12.00
N LEU A 3 -4.25 21.96 10.73
CA LEU A 3 -3.43 21.53 9.57
C LEU A 3 -2.13 22.33 9.43
N GLU A 4 -2.06 23.52 10.01
CA GLU A 4 -0.87 24.38 10.03
C GLU A 4 0.31 23.81 10.85
N ASP A 5 0.02 22.88 11.77
CA ASP A 5 1.04 22.19 12.56
C ASP A 5 1.66 20.99 11.86
N VAL A 6 1.08 20.55 10.74
CA VAL A 6 1.57 19.38 9.96
C VAL A 6 2.96 19.65 9.40
N ARG A 7 3.85 18.68 9.56
CA ARG A 7 5.23 18.70 9.06
C ARG A 7 5.52 17.56 8.09
N ALA A 8 4.86 16.43 8.27
CA ALA A 8 5.02 15.27 7.41
C ALA A 8 3.68 14.70 6.93
N LEU A 9 3.68 14.20 5.72
CA LEU A 9 2.63 13.37 5.15
C LEU A 9 3.14 11.93 5.09
N THR A 10 2.44 11.01 5.72
CA THR A 10 2.75 9.59 5.64
C THR A 10 1.68 8.89 4.79
N PHE A 11 2.11 8.09 3.83
CA PHE A 11 1.22 7.49 2.83
C PHE A 11 1.06 5.99 3.04
N ASP A 12 -0.18 5.53 3.09
CA ASP A 12 -0.48 4.17 2.66
C ASP A 12 -0.14 4.05 1.17
N VAL A 13 0.38 2.89 0.75
CA VAL A 13 0.93 2.74 -0.60
C VAL A 13 0.04 1.88 -1.49
N PHE A 14 -0.25 0.63 -1.06
CA PHE A 14 -1.02 -0.31 -1.87
C PHE A 14 -2.47 0.14 -1.99
N GLY A 15 -2.89 0.47 -3.20
CA GLY A 15 -4.24 0.97 -3.50
C GLY A 15 -4.38 2.48 -3.34
N THR A 16 -3.62 3.13 -2.45
CA THR A 16 -3.64 4.59 -2.27
C THR A 16 -2.78 5.30 -3.31
N VAL A 17 -1.55 4.84 -3.51
CA VAL A 17 -0.55 5.44 -4.43
C VAL A 17 -0.44 4.68 -5.74
N VAL A 18 -0.62 3.36 -5.70
CA VAL A 18 -0.40 2.45 -6.83
C VAL A 18 -1.62 1.56 -7.09
N ASP A 19 -1.84 1.25 -8.39
CA ASP A 19 -2.83 0.26 -8.84
C ASP A 19 -2.22 -1.14 -8.76
N TRP A 20 -2.37 -1.75 -7.59
CA TRP A 20 -1.85 -3.09 -7.35
C TRP A 20 -2.56 -4.15 -8.20
N ARG A 21 -3.89 -4.02 -8.39
CA ARG A 21 -4.70 -5.05 -9.02
C ARG A 21 -4.39 -5.22 -10.51
N SER A 22 -4.48 -4.14 -11.27
CA SER A 22 -4.22 -4.17 -12.71
C SER A 22 -2.76 -4.52 -13.01
N SER A 23 -1.83 -4.02 -12.19
CA SER A 23 -0.39 -4.30 -12.35
C SER A 23 -0.08 -5.78 -12.19
N VAL A 24 -0.57 -6.43 -11.12
CA VAL A 24 -0.31 -7.86 -10.88
C VAL A 24 -1.05 -8.74 -11.89
N ILE A 25 -2.28 -8.40 -12.29
CA ILE A 25 -3.01 -9.09 -13.36
C ILE A 25 -2.18 -9.10 -14.66
N ARG A 26 -1.61 -7.97 -15.04
CA ARG A 26 -0.76 -7.86 -16.24
C ARG A 26 0.45 -8.79 -16.20
N GLU A 27 1.14 -8.87 -15.06
CA GLU A 27 2.27 -9.77 -14.85
C GLU A 27 1.84 -11.26 -14.97
N LEU A 28 0.75 -11.64 -14.32
CA LEU A 28 0.22 -13.01 -14.39
C LEU A 28 -0.24 -13.39 -15.81
N GLN A 29 -0.88 -12.46 -16.52
CA GLN A 29 -1.25 -12.69 -17.93
C GLN A 29 -0.01 -12.91 -18.81
N ALA A 30 1.08 -12.19 -18.56
CA ALA A 30 2.32 -12.38 -19.32
C ALA A 30 2.92 -13.78 -19.07
N VAL A 31 2.93 -14.24 -17.81
CA VAL A 31 3.38 -15.60 -17.47
C VAL A 31 2.43 -16.64 -18.04
N GLY A 32 1.13 -16.47 -17.89
CA GLY A 32 0.12 -17.39 -18.45
C GLY A 32 0.29 -17.58 -19.96
N ARG A 33 0.49 -16.49 -20.71
CA ARG A 33 0.76 -16.58 -22.17
C ARG A 33 2.03 -17.38 -22.49
N ARG A 34 3.11 -17.22 -21.71
CA ARG A 34 4.37 -17.95 -21.92
C ARG A 34 4.22 -19.45 -21.69
N HIS A 35 3.36 -19.84 -20.77
CA HIS A 35 3.17 -21.23 -20.37
C HIS A 35 1.89 -21.87 -20.96
N GLY A 36 1.16 -21.15 -21.83
CA GLY A 36 -0.08 -21.65 -22.45
C GLY A 36 -1.22 -21.85 -21.45
N VAL A 37 -1.22 -21.14 -20.32
CA VAL A 37 -2.24 -21.21 -19.27
C VAL A 37 -3.22 -20.06 -19.41
N ILE A 38 -4.50 -20.40 -19.38
CA ILE A 38 -5.63 -19.45 -19.32
C ILE A 38 -6.30 -19.64 -17.96
N SER A 39 -6.46 -18.55 -17.22
CA SER A 39 -7.08 -18.55 -15.89
C SER A 39 -7.83 -17.25 -15.63
N ASP A 40 -8.68 -17.24 -14.60
CA ASP A 40 -9.23 -16.01 -14.04
C ASP A 40 -8.16 -15.30 -13.19
N TRP A 41 -7.38 -14.45 -13.86
CA TRP A 41 -6.30 -13.72 -13.22
C TRP A 41 -6.81 -12.68 -12.22
N GLY A 42 -8.05 -12.20 -12.39
CA GLY A 42 -8.69 -11.33 -11.42
C GLY A 42 -8.93 -12.04 -10.10
N ALA A 43 -9.57 -13.23 -10.15
CA ALA A 43 -9.78 -14.05 -8.95
C ALA A 43 -8.45 -14.46 -8.30
N PHE A 44 -7.44 -14.83 -9.11
CA PHE A 44 -6.09 -15.15 -8.60
C PHE A 44 -5.51 -14.00 -7.76
N VAL A 45 -5.52 -12.78 -8.31
CA VAL A 45 -4.94 -11.61 -7.65
C VAL A 45 -5.75 -11.23 -6.41
N ASP A 46 -7.07 -11.33 -6.47
CA ASP A 46 -7.95 -11.06 -5.33
C ASP A 46 -7.69 -12.04 -4.18
N ASP A 47 -7.56 -13.36 -4.46
CA ASP A 47 -7.16 -14.36 -3.46
C ASP A 47 -5.76 -14.07 -2.90
N TRP A 48 -4.81 -13.69 -3.77
CA TRP A 48 -3.44 -13.37 -3.34
C TRP A 48 -3.41 -12.15 -2.40
N ARG A 49 -4.19 -11.11 -2.74
CA ARG A 49 -4.29 -9.89 -1.93
C ARG A 49 -5.01 -10.14 -0.62
N TYR A 50 -6.23 -10.69 -0.68
CA TYR A 50 -7.11 -10.72 0.48
C TYR A 50 -6.81 -11.90 1.41
N ASP A 51 -6.65 -13.11 0.89
CA ASP A 51 -6.33 -14.26 1.72
C ASP A 51 -4.83 -14.34 2.05
N GLY A 52 -3.98 -14.06 1.07
CA GLY A 52 -2.53 -14.15 1.23
C GLY A 52 -1.98 -13.01 2.07
N TYR A 53 -2.07 -11.80 1.55
CA TYR A 53 -1.46 -10.63 2.18
C TYR A 53 -2.24 -10.15 3.39
N ILE A 54 -3.50 -9.73 3.21
CA ILE A 54 -4.31 -9.18 4.32
C ILE A 54 -4.59 -10.26 5.37
N GLY A 55 -4.95 -11.47 4.93
CA GLY A 55 -5.15 -12.60 5.84
C GLY A 55 -3.87 -13.01 6.56
N GLY A 56 -2.72 -12.97 5.88
CA GLY A 56 -1.41 -13.23 6.47
C GLY A 56 -1.03 -12.21 7.54
N ILE A 57 -1.17 -10.92 7.25
CA ILE A 57 -0.96 -9.83 8.21
C ILE A 57 -1.87 -10.02 9.44
N SER A 58 -3.14 -10.33 9.23
CA SER A 58 -4.08 -10.58 10.33
C SER A 58 -3.64 -11.73 11.23
N LYS A 59 -3.07 -12.79 10.66
CA LYS A 59 -2.52 -13.92 11.44
C LYS A 59 -1.28 -13.52 12.24
N VAL A 60 -0.41 -12.68 11.68
CA VAL A 60 0.75 -12.14 12.42
C VAL A 60 0.29 -11.27 13.59
N ILE A 61 -0.67 -10.36 13.36
CA ILE A 61 -1.21 -9.48 14.42
C ILE A 61 -1.85 -10.29 15.56
N ARG A 62 -2.52 -11.41 15.24
CA ARG A 62 -3.10 -12.30 16.26
C ARG A 62 -2.09 -13.25 16.92
N GLY A 63 -0.81 -13.21 16.52
CA GLY A 63 0.22 -14.12 17.04
C GLY A 63 0.14 -15.56 16.51
N GLU A 64 -0.66 -15.81 15.48
CA GLU A 64 -0.78 -17.14 14.83
C GLU A 64 0.38 -17.42 13.87
N LEU A 65 1.07 -16.37 13.42
CA LEU A 65 2.30 -16.43 12.63
C LEU A 65 3.34 -15.50 13.24
N PRO A 66 4.64 -15.86 13.15
CA PRO A 66 5.70 -14.92 13.49
C PRO A 66 5.69 -13.73 12.54
N PHE A 67 6.26 -12.61 12.99
CA PHE A 67 6.50 -11.48 12.10
C PHE A 67 7.38 -11.91 10.92
N MET A 68 6.97 -11.55 9.71
CA MET A 68 7.69 -11.80 8.48
C MET A 68 7.44 -10.65 7.49
N THR A 69 8.30 -10.52 6.48
CA THR A 69 8.12 -9.49 5.46
C THR A 69 6.88 -9.75 4.60
N THR A 70 6.38 -8.70 3.98
CA THR A 70 5.28 -8.80 3.01
C THR A 70 5.63 -9.72 1.84
N ASP A 71 6.88 -9.70 1.38
CA ASP A 71 7.37 -10.64 0.35
C ASP A 71 7.23 -12.09 0.78
N ALA A 72 7.52 -12.40 2.04
CA ALA A 72 7.37 -13.76 2.57
C ALA A 72 5.89 -14.16 2.68
N LEU A 73 4.99 -13.23 3.08
CA LEU A 73 3.55 -13.47 3.09
C LEU A 73 3.01 -13.71 1.69
N HIS A 74 3.42 -12.89 0.71
CA HIS A 74 3.04 -13.05 -0.69
C HIS A 74 3.50 -14.41 -1.23
N ARG A 75 4.76 -14.81 -0.98
CA ARG A 75 5.31 -16.06 -1.47
C ARG A 75 4.58 -17.28 -0.94
N ARG A 76 4.23 -17.31 0.33
CA ARG A 76 3.46 -18.41 0.93
C ARG A 76 2.14 -18.67 0.21
N LYS A 77 1.41 -17.60 -0.14
CA LYS A 77 0.13 -17.74 -0.85
C LYS A 77 0.34 -18.00 -2.34
N LEU A 78 1.38 -17.43 -2.93
CA LEU A 78 1.70 -17.66 -4.34
C LEU A 78 1.88 -19.14 -4.65
N ASP A 79 2.66 -19.88 -3.85
CA ASP A 79 2.92 -21.30 -4.08
C ASP A 79 1.62 -22.12 -4.08
N GLU A 80 0.67 -21.82 -3.16
CA GLU A 80 -0.65 -22.44 -3.14
C GLU A 80 -1.47 -22.11 -4.39
N LEU A 81 -1.48 -20.83 -4.80
CA LEU A 81 -2.25 -20.36 -5.95
C LEU A 81 -1.71 -20.93 -7.27
N LEU A 82 -0.39 -21.05 -7.41
CA LEU A 82 0.22 -21.62 -8.60
C LEU A 82 -0.25 -23.08 -8.85
N GLU A 83 -0.32 -23.88 -7.79
CA GLU A 83 -0.85 -25.26 -7.89
C GLU A 83 -2.33 -25.25 -8.30
N ARG A 84 -3.14 -24.39 -7.68
CA ARG A 84 -4.57 -24.29 -7.94
C ARG A 84 -4.87 -23.87 -9.38
N HIS A 85 -4.01 -23.03 -9.98
CA HIS A 85 -4.21 -22.46 -11.33
C HIS A 85 -3.35 -23.14 -12.42
N ASN A 86 -2.88 -24.37 -12.17
CA ASN A 86 -2.09 -25.17 -13.14
C ASN A 86 -0.76 -24.52 -13.56
N LEU A 87 -0.14 -23.76 -12.68
CA LEU A 87 1.18 -23.15 -12.83
C LEU A 87 2.22 -23.75 -11.86
N GLY A 88 1.90 -24.87 -11.22
CA GLY A 88 2.77 -25.54 -10.26
C GLY A 88 4.12 -26.02 -10.83
N SER A 89 4.21 -26.17 -12.17
CA SER A 89 5.44 -26.53 -12.87
C SER A 89 6.45 -25.37 -13.02
N LEU A 90 6.10 -24.14 -12.62
CA LEU A 90 7.03 -23.02 -12.66
C LEU A 90 8.25 -23.29 -11.78
N ASP A 91 9.44 -23.06 -12.33
CA ASP A 91 10.68 -23.13 -11.57
C ASP A 91 10.80 -22.01 -10.52
N GLU A 92 11.78 -22.12 -9.64
CA GLU A 92 11.99 -21.17 -8.55
C GLU A 92 12.24 -19.74 -9.05
N GLY A 93 12.97 -19.59 -10.16
CA GLY A 93 13.23 -18.27 -10.75
C GLY A 93 11.96 -17.59 -11.25
N ALA A 94 11.06 -18.35 -11.89
CA ALA A 94 9.76 -17.85 -12.33
C ALA A 94 8.84 -17.52 -11.15
N ARG A 95 8.86 -18.33 -10.09
CA ARG A 95 8.10 -18.07 -8.85
C ARG A 95 8.59 -16.80 -8.14
N ASP A 96 9.92 -16.63 -8.03
CA ASP A 96 10.50 -15.39 -7.46
C ASP A 96 10.16 -14.17 -8.31
N HIS A 97 10.27 -14.29 -9.63
CA HIS A 97 9.86 -13.22 -10.54
C HIS A 97 8.39 -12.81 -10.35
N LEU A 98 7.49 -13.77 -10.23
CA LEU A 98 6.07 -13.50 -9.96
C LEU A 98 5.86 -12.88 -8.57
N ASN A 99 6.53 -13.42 -7.54
CA ASN A 99 6.43 -12.84 -6.19
C ASN A 99 6.84 -11.35 -6.19
N ARG A 100 7.85 -11.02 -6.98
CA ARG A 100 8.30 -9.63 -7.17
C ARG A 100 7.42 -8.80 -8.11
N ALA A 101 6.27 -9.30 -8.59
CA ALA A 101 5.29 -8.48 -9.29
C ALA A 101 4.81 -7.31 -8.41
N TRP A 102 4.72 -7.52 -7.10
CA TRP A 102 4.37 -6.49 -6.12
C TRP A 102 5.41 -5.36 -5.99
N HIS A 103 6.64 -5.56 -6.48
CA HIS A 103 7.68 -4.53 -6.59
C HIS A 103 7.55 -3.66 -7.84
N ARG A 104 6.64 -4.02 -8.79
CA ARG A 104 6.51 -3.39 -10.11
C ARG A 104 5.08 -2.89 -10.36
N LEU A 105 4.48 -2.33 -9.31
CA LEU A 105 3.14 -1.76 -9.40
C LEU A 105 3.18 -0.39 -10.05
N ASP A 106 2.24 -0.12 -10.96
CA ASP A 106 2.11 1.18 -11.59
C ASP A 106 1.45 2.20 -10.66
N PRO A 107 1.86 3.46 -10.71
CA PRO A 107 1.24 4.52 -9.94
C PRO A 107 -0.13 4.88 -10.52
N TRP A 108 -1.03 5.40 -9.69
CA TRP A 108 -2.18 6.11 -10.21
C TRP A 108 -1.72 7.35 -11.00
N PRO A 109 -2.52 7.83 -11.99
CA PRO A 109 -2.09 8.92 -12.89
C PRO A 109 -1.68 10.21 -12.18
N ASP A 110 -2.25 10.48 -11.00
CA ASP A 110 -2.00 11.67 -10.18
C ASP A 110 -0.82 11.50 -9.21
N SER A 111 -0.34 10.25 -8.98
CA SER A 111 0.57 9.95 -7.87
C SER A 111 1.93 10.63 -8.01
N VAL A 112 2.58 10.50 -9.17
CA VAL A 112 3.94 11.02 -9.36
C VAL A 112 3.98 12.54 -9.24
N ALA A 113 3.10 13.24 -9.96
CA ALA A 113 3.06 14.69 -9.97
C ALA A 113 2.50 15.27 -8.65
N GLY A 114 1.49 14.62 -8.07
CA GLY A 114 0.92 15.03 -6.79
C GLY A 114 1.91 14.91 -5.64
N LEU A 115 2.66 13.79 -5.55
CA LEU A 115 3.71 13.62 -4.55
C LEU A 115 4.83 14.65 -4.71
N ALA A 116 5.24 14.95 -5.94
CA ALA A 116 6.27 15.97 -6.19
C ALA A 116 5.84 17.36 -5.69
N ARG A 117 4.56 17.72 -5.86
CA ARG A 117 4.00 18.97 -5.32
C ARG A 117 4.01 18.97 -3.79
N LEU A 118 3.50 17.91 -3.18
CA LEU A 118 3.42 17.79 -1.72
C LEU A 118 4.82 17.85 -1.07
N ARG A 119 5.85 17.25 -1.70
CA ARG A 119 7.25 17.31 -1.26
C ARG A 119 7.85 18.71 -1.27
N SER A 120 7.29 19.65 -2.02
CA SER A 120 7.80 21.03 -2.01
C SER A 120 7.60 21.74 -0.66
N LYS A 121 6.70 21.21 0.18
CA LYS A 121 6.30 21.84 1.44
C LYS A 121 6.44 20.93 2.66
N TYR A 122 6.21 19.64 2.50
CA TYR A 122 6.16 18.66 3.58
C TYR A 122 7.23 17.59 3.41
N VAL A 123 7.64 16.96 4.50
CA VAL A 123 8.31 15.67 4.43
C VAL A 123 7.30 14.63 3.95
N VAL A 124 7.61 13.93 2.86
CA VAL A 124 6.71 12.92 2.27
C VAL A 124 7.33 11.54 2.44
N SER A 125 6.66 10.69 3.20
CA SER A 125 7.15 9.35 3.55
C SER A 125 6.09 8.28 3.25
N THR A 126 6.53 7.07 2.95
CA THR A 126 5.63 5.92 3.06
C THR A 126 5.36 5.60 4.52
N LEU A 127 4.21 5.03 4.85
CA LEU A 127 3.94 4.27 6.07
C LEU A 127 3.08 3.08 5.67
N SER A 128 3.77 2.00 5.29
CA SER A 128 3.17 0.89 4.58
C SER A 128 3.44 -0.44 5.27
N ASN A 129 2.52 -1.38 5.08
CA ASN A 129 2.74 -2.77 5.48
C ASN A 129 3.74 -3.50 4.55
N GLY A 130 4.13 -2.92 3.42
CA GLY A 130 5.23 -3.41 2.57
C GLY A 130 6.58 -3.35 3.29
N ASN A 131 7.50 -4.24 2.92
CA ASN A 131 8.89 -4.14 3.38
C ASN A 131 9.67 -3.11 2.56
N VAL A 132 10.73 -2.55 3.13
CA VAL A 132 11.48 -1.43 2.54
C VAL A 132 12.00 -1.76 1.14
N SER A 133 12.58 -2.96 0.92
CA SER A 133 13.12 -3.32 -0.40
C SER A 133 12.02 -3.33 -1.48
N LEU A 134 10.83 -3.85 -1.16
CA LEU A 134 9.67 -3.82 -2.05
C LEU A 134 9.26 -2.38 -2.38
N LEU A 135 9.15 -1.52 -1.37
CA LEU A 135 8.73 -0.12 -1.54
C LEU A 135 9.75 0.69 -2.34
N VAL A 136 11.05 0.43 -2.16
CA VAL A 136 12.13 1.09 -2.91
C VAL A 136 12.13 0.66 -4.38
N ASP A 137 12.00 -0.65 -4.66
CA ASP A 137 11.93 -1.16 -6.03
C ASP A 137 10.69 -0.60 -6.74
N MET A 138 9.54 -0.61 -6.06
CA MET A 138 8.29 -0.05 -6.56
C MET A 138 8.44 1.45 -6.87
N ALA A 139 9.06 2.21 -5.97
CA ALA A 139 9.29 3.63 -6.18
C ALA A 139 10.14 3.91 -7.43
N LYS A 140 11.20 3.11 -7.64
CA LYS A 140 12.04 3.21 -8.84
C LYS A 140 11.29 2.83 -10.12
N HIS A 141 10.47 1.77 -10.06
CA HIS A 141 9.64 1.34 -11.19
C HIS A 141 8.60 2.41 -11.56
N ALA A 142 7.91 2.93 -10.57
CA ALA A 142 6.78 3.85 -10.74
C ALA A 142 7.19 5.34 -10.87
N GLY A 143 8.47 5.67 -10.72
CA GLY A 143 8.95 7.07 -10.72
C GLY A 143 8.50 7.87 -9.49
N LEU A 144 8.15 7.19 -8.38
CA LEU A 144 7.75 7.83 -7.13
C LEU A 144 8.97 8.34 -6.38
N THR A 145 8.82 9.50 -5.74
CA THR A 145 9.90 10.12 -4.96
C THR A 145 9.45 10.33 -3.52
N TRP A 146 10.17 9.71 -2.59
CA TRP A 146 9.96 9.80 -1.15
C TRP A 146 11.14 10.47 -0.47
N ASP A 147 10.90 11.23 0.60
CA ASP A 147 11.97 11.71 1.48
C ASP A 147 12.40 10.63 2.46
N CYS A 148 11.47 9.75 2.84
CA CYS A 148 11.73 8.61 3.70
C CYS A 148 10.87 7.40 3.28
N VAL A 149 11.40 6.19 3.38
CA VAL A 149 10.67 4.94 3.09
C VAL A 149 10.51 4.15 4.38
N LEU A 150 9.29 4.13 4.92
CA LEU A 150 8.94 3.40 6.13
C LEU A 150 8.06 2.19 5.77
N GLY A 151 8.64 1.01 5.92
CA GLY A 151 7.98 -0.28 5.79
C GLY A 151 7.75 -0.94 7.14
N ALA A 152 6.97 -2.02 7.17
CA ALA A 152 6.66 -2.76 8.39
C ALA A 152 7.90 -3.37 9.04
N ASP A 153 8.93 -3.71 8.26
CA ASP A 153 10.22 -4.21 8.73
C ASP A 153 11.06 -3.16 9.48
N ILE A 154 10.82 -1.86 9.21
CA ILE A 154 11.46 -0.74 9.94
C ILE A 154 10.61 -0.32 11.14
N THR A 155 9.28 -0.25 10.98
CA THR A 155 8.40 0.13 12.09
C THR A 155 8.24 -0.99 13.12
N GLY A 156 8.54 -2.23 12.75
CA GLY A 156 8.47 -3.41 13.61
C GLY A 156 7.06 -3.94 13.84
N ALA A 157 6.06 -3.38 13.14
CA ALA A 157 4.66 -3.77 13.27
C ALA A 157 3.89 -3.52 11.97
N PHE A 158 2.81 -4.27 11.76
CA PHE A 158 1.86 -4.02 10.68
C PHE A 158 0.75 -3.07 11.13
N LYS A 159 0.33 -2.17 10.24
CA LYS A 159 -0.93 -1.46 10.38
C LYS A 159 -2.09 -2.49 10.42
N PRO A 160 -3.13 -2.29 11.23
CA PRO A 160 -3.46 -1.09 11.99
C PRO A 160 -2.93 -1.08 13.44
N ALA A 161 -1.88 -1.82 13.78
CA ALA A 161 -1.32 -1.79 15.14
C ALA A 161 -0.78 -0.37 15.47
N PRO A 162 -1.11 0.18 16.65
CA PRO A 162 -0.71 1.53 17.06
C PRO A 162 0.80 1.76 16.98
N GLU A 163 1.57 0.74 17.28
CA GLU A 163 3.04 0.75 17.29
C GLU A 163 3.61 1.15 15.93
N CYS A 164 2.96 0.75 14.82
CA CYS A 164 3.40 1.10 13.47
C CYS A 164 3.36 2.62 13.24
N TYR A 165 2.25 3.26 13.57
CA TYR A 165 2.09 4.72 13.40
C TYR A 165 3.01 5.50 14.34
N LEU A 166 3.05 5.12 15.62
CA LEU A 166 3.93 5.77 16.61
C LEU A 166 5.41 5.62 16.27
N ALA A 167 5.82 4.45 15.73
CA ALA A 167 7.17 4.27 15.24
C ALA A 167 7.46 5.19 14.05
N GLY A 168 6.51 5.34 13.13
CA GLY A 168 6.64 6.26 11.99
C GLY A 168 6.88 7.70 12.42
N ALA A 169 6.05 8.22 13.33
CA ALA A 169 6.23 9.58 13.89
C ALA A 169 7.59 9.74 14.58
N ARG A 170 7.96 8.76 15.41
CA ARG A 170 9.25 8.77 16.13
C ARG A 170 10.45 8.76 15.19
N ILE A 171 10.42 7.97 14.13
CA ILE A 171 11.53 7.90 13.15
C ILE A 171 11.71 9.24 12.43
N LEU A 172 10.60 9.96 12.20
CA LEU A 172 10.62 11.29 11.59
C LEU A 172 10.91 12.41 12.61
N ASP A 173 11.13 12.08 13.89
CA ASP A 173 11.33 13.04 15.01
C ASP A 173 10.14 14.03 15.14
N LEU A 174 8.92 13.52 14.99
CA LEU A 174 7.67 14.28 15.03
C LEU A 174 6.73 13.76 16.12
N ARG A 175 5.92 14.67 16.66
CA ARG A 175 4.78 14.29 17.48
C ARG A 175 3.63 13.80 16.58
N PRO A 176 2.77 12.91 17.08
CA PRO A 176 1.64 12.36 16.28
C PRO A 176 0.79 13.44 15.58
N GLU A 177 0.47 14.53 16.28
CA GLU A 177 -0.35 15.62 15.75
C GLU A 177 0.33 16.46 14.64
N GLN A 178 1.60 16.25 14.38
CA GLN A 178 2.36 16.87 13.30
C GLN A 178 2.39 16.00 12.03
N VAL A 179 1.78 14.82 12.07
CA VAL A 179 1.74 13.87 10.95
C VAL A 179 0.33 13.78 10.39
N LEU A 180 0.19 13.92 9.08
CA LEU A 180 -1.04 13.68 8.34
C LEU A 180 -0.92 12.32 7.62
N MET A 181 -1.73 11.34 8.04
CA MET A 181 -1.85 10.06 7.33
C MET A 181 -2.73 10.24 6.10
N VAL A 182 -2.22 9.84 4.94
CA VAL A 182 -2.94 9.88 3.65
C VAL A 182 -3.25 8.45 3.21
N ALA A 183 -4.52 8.13 3.02
CA ALA A 183 -4.93 6.80 2.58
C ALA A 183 -6.27 6.80 1.82
N ALA A 184 -6.46 5.78 0.97
CA ALA A 184 -7.75 5.42 0.38
C ALA A 184 -8.60 4.56 1.33
N HIS A 185 -8.03 4.05 2.43
CA HIS A 185 -8.67 3.11 3.34
C HIS A 185 -9.04 3.78 4.66
N LYS A 186 -10.34 3.93 4.92
CA LYS A 186 -10.86 4.59 6.14
C LYS A 186 -10.45 3.90 7.44
N ASN A 187 -10.30 2.58 7.44
CA ASN A 187 -9.85 1.83 8.62
C ASN A 187 -8.41 2.19 9.00
N ASP A 188 -7.54 2.43 8.02
CA ASP A 188 -6.17 2.88 8.24
C ASP A 188 -6.15 4.30 8.84
N LEU A 189 -6.92 5.21 8.25
CA LEU A 189 -7.06 6.59 8.75
C LEU A 189 -7.62 6.64 10.17
N LYS A 190 -8.66 5.85 10.47
CA LYS A 190 -9.23 5.77 11.82
C LYS A 190 -8.25 5.19 12.84
N ALA A 191 -7.41 4.24 12.43
CA ALA A 191 -6.36 3.71 13.29
C ALA A 191 -5.25 4.75 13.56
N ALA A 192 -4.84 5.50 12.54
CA ALA A 192 -3.90 6.60 12.68
C ALA A 192 -4.43 7.71 13.61
N GLN A 193 -5.71 8.08 13.49
CA GLN A 193 -6.34 9.07 14.37
C GLN A 193 -6.37 8.64 15.84
N LYS A 194 -6.52 7.35 16.13
CA LYS A 194 -6.50 6.84 17.53
C LYS A 194 -5.18 7.08 18.25
N VAL A 195 -4.08 7.24 17.51
CA VAL A 195 -2.76 7.55 18.06
C VAL A 195 -2.40 9.03 17.96
N GLY A 196 -3.33 9.89 17.48
CA GLY A 196 -3.17 11.32 17.42
C GLY A 196 -2.75 11.89 16.07
N PHE A 197 -2.64 11.08 15.00
CA PHE A 197 -2.41 11.58 13.65
C PHE A 197 -3.62 12.35 13.13
N LEU A 198 -3.37 13.27 12.24
CA LEU A 198 -4.40 13.82 11.36
C LEU A 198 -4.63 12.85 10.18
N ALA A 199 -5.79 12.96 9.52
CA ALA A 199 -6.17 12.06 8.46
C ALA A 199 -6.60 12.81 7.19
N ALA A 200 -6.08 12.37 6.04
CA ALA A 200 -6.49 12.79 4.71
C ALA A 200 -7.00 11.58 3.91
N PHE A 201 -8.25 11.65 3.51
CA PHE A 201 -8.89 10.61 2.72
C PHE A 201 -8.80 10.94 1.23
N VAL A 202 -8.21 10.04 0.45
CA VAL A 202 -8.14 10.13 -1.02
C VAL A 202 -8.70 8.83 -1.59
N PRO A 203 -10.00 8.77 -1.92
CA PRO A 203 -10.65 7.55 -2.40
C PRO A 203 -10.10 7.10 -3.74
N ARG A 204 -10.06 5.78 -3.95
CA ARG A 204 -9.62 5.14 -5.20
C ARG A 204 -10.69 4.16 -5.67
N GLU A 205 -11.60 4.63 -6.50
CA GLU A 205 -12.77 3.88 -6.98
C GLU A 205 -12.36 2.58 -7.70
N ALA A 206 -11.30 2.65 -8.50
CA ALA A 206 -10.86 1.52 -9.33
C ALA A 206 -10.02 0.46 -8.57
N GLU A 207 -9.67 0.69 -7.30
CA GLU A 207 -8.73 -0.18 -6.56
C GLU A 207 -9.19 -1.63 -6.48
N ALA A 208 -10.43 -1.83 -6.08
CA ALA A 208 -10.93 -3.17 -5.73
C ALA A 208 -11.40 -4.00 -6.93
N GLY A 209 -11.39 -3.41 -8.14
CA GLY A 209 -11.91 -4.06 -9.35
C GLY A 209 -13.44 -4.17 -9.37
N PRO A 210 -14.02 -4.82 -10.40
CA PRO A 210 -15.45 -4.73 -10.69
C PRO A 210 -16.35 -5.49 -9.71
N ASN A 211 -15.80 -6.39 -8.90
CA ASN A 211 -16.58 -7.31 -8.06
C ASN A 211 -16.61 -6.89 -6.58
N ARG A 212 -16.06 -5.74 -6.24
CA ARG A 212 -16.03 -5.23 -4.85
C ARG A 212 -16.42 -3.77 -4.81
N GLU A 213 -17.31 -3.45 -3.90
CA GLU A 213 -17.64 -2.06 -3.59
C GLU A 213 -16.55 -1.42 -2.73
N VAL A 214 -16.19 -0.19 -3.09
CA VAL A 214 -15.30 0.67 -2.29
C VAL A 214 -16.16 1.74 -1.63
N ASP A 215 -15.98 1.92 -0.34
CA ASP A 215 -16.68 2.99 0.38
C ASP A 215 -16.00 4.34 0.11
N LEU A 216 -16.52 5.07 -0.84
CA LEU A 216 -16.03 6.38 -1.28
C LEU A 216 -16.62 7.56 -0.48
N THR A 217 -17.54 7.29 0.48
CA THR A 217 -18.24 8.37 1.19
C THR A 217 -17.26 9.16 2.07
N PRO A 218 -17.30 10.51 2.04
CA PRO A 218 -16.52 11.33 2.95
C PRO A 218 -16.88 11.03 4.42
N ASP A 219 -15.86 10.99 5.30
CA ASP A 219 -16.08 10.90 6.74
C ASP A 219 -15.71 12.26 7.36
N PRO A 220 -16.65 12.93 8.07
CA PRO A 220 -16.41 14.26 8.66
C PRO A 220 -15.34 14.26 9.77
N ALA A 221 -14.93 13.08 10.24
CA ALA A 221 -13.84 12.96 11.21
C ALA A 221 -12.45 13.17 10.57
N PHE A 222 -12.33 13.13 9.23
CA PHE A 222 -11.08 13.36 8.55
C PHE A 222 -10.84 14.85 8.27
N GLN A 223 -9.61 15.32 8.52
CA GLN A 223 -9.24 16.71 8.37
C GLN A 223 -9.24 17.18 6.92
N VAL A 224 -8.90 16.27 5.99
CA VAL A 224 -8.91 16.53 4.55
C VAL A 224 -9.62 15.38 3.83
N VAL A 225 -10.46 15.73 2.86
CA VAL A 225 -10.98 14.80 1.86
C VAL A 225 -10.61 15.39 0.51
N ALA A 226 -9.90 14.64 -0.31
CA ALA A 226 -9.45 15.09 -1.63
C ALA A 226 -9.79 14.02 -2.68
N SER A 227 -10.11 14.46 -3.89
CA SER A 227 -10.46 13.57 -5.01
C SER A 227 -9.25 12.80 -5.55
N ASP A 228 -8.05 13.41 -5.47
CA ASP A 228 -6.78 12.88 -5.93
C ASP A 228 -5.62 13.63 -5.24
N PHE A 229 -4.36 13.31 -5.59
CA PHE A 229 -3.20 13.98 -4.99
C PHE A 229 -2.98 15.40 -5.50
N HIS A 230 -3.53 15.79 -6.64
CA HIS A 230 -3.50 17.18 -7.09
C HIS A 230 -4.44 18.05 -6.23
N ASP A 231 -5.66 17.58 -5.99
CA ASP A 231 -6.63 18.25 -5.11
C ASP A 231 -6.12 18.26 -3.65
N LEU A 232 -5.43 17.18 -3.21
CA LEU A 232 -4.78 17.16 -1.89
C LEU A 232 -3.72 18.26 -1.79
N ALA A 233 -2.87 18.40 -2.81
CA ALA A 233 -1.83 19.43 -2.85
C ALA A 233 -2.44 20.85 -2.85
N ASP A 234 -3.51 21.08 -3.62
CA ASP A 234 -4.22 22.36 -3.65
C ASP A 234 -4.80 22.71 -2.25
N LYS A 235 -5.46 21.75 -1.60
CA LYS A 235 -6.03 21.92 -0.25
C LYS A 235 -4.99 22.16 0.84
N LEU A 236 -3.78 21.64 0.65
CA LEU A 236 -2.65 21.85 1.56
C LEU A 236 -1.77 23.05 1.20
N GLY A 237 -2.08 23.77 0.09
CA GLY A 237 -1.38 24.96 -0.35
C GLY A 237 0.04 24.66 -0.87
N CYS A 238 0.19 23.59 -1.68
CA CYS A 238 1.43 23.19 -2.35
C CYS A 238 1.42 23.58 -3.82
#